data_173aa1da4b6c0f9ef56796e6e64fcb40
#
_entry.id   173aa1da4b6c0f9ef56796e6e64fcb40
#
_cell.length_a   1.000
_cell.length_b   1.000
_cell.length_c   1.000
_cell.angle_alpha   90.00
_cell.angle_beta   90.00
_cell.angle_gamma   90.00
#
_symmetry.space_group_name_H-M   'P 1'
#
loop_
_entity.id
_entity.type
_entity.pdbx_description
1 polymer ?
#
loop_
_entity_poly.entity_id
_entity_poly.type
_entity_poly.pdbx_seq_one_letter_code
_entity_poly.pdbx_strand_id
1 'polypeptide(L)'
;MNARHAALLALCETDPGTKVAAARAFASLDSAVAIDPDEVIDEPPGVPGRPATPRLLEALQVPSRSAFTTEGRAALLHAIAHIEFNAINLALDVVWRFAGMPAEFYRDWLRVAAEEALHFDLLRTHLRTLGHDYGDFDAHDGLWTMAERTAADVLARIALVPRTLEARGLDATPPLQAKFIKAGDLRAAGILGVILRDEIGHVAIGNHWYRWLCSQRGLDPETLYAELVVTHQAPRLRAPFNFEARRAAGFSQAELDALAVAAAPRVTP
;
A
#
# COMPACT_ATOMS: atom_id res chain seq x y z
N MET A 1 13.66 6.16 22.32
CA MET A 1 13.32 4.90 21.59
C MET A 1 13.70 5.13 20.15
N ASN A 2 14.43 4.19 19.53
CA ASN A 2 14.75 4.23 18.08
C ASN A 2 13.45 4.14 17.27
N ALA A 3 13.30 4.94 16.22
CA ALA A 3 12.09 4.97 15.39
C ALA A 3 11.78 3.62 14.72
N ARG A 4 12.80 2.81 14.40
CA ARG A 4 12.64 1.46 13.83
C ARG A 4 12.00 0.49 14.82
N HIS A 5 12.36 0.56 16.11
CA HIS A 5 11.68 -0.19 17.17
C HIS A 5 10.23 0.28 17.38
N ALA A 6 9.99 1.59 17.33
CA ALA A 6 8.64 2.12 17.42
C ALA A 6 7.76 1.63 16.26
N ALA A 7 8.31 1.55 15.04
CA ALA A 7 7.62 1.00 13.89
C ALA A 7 7.27 -0.49 14.09
N LEU A 8 8.21 -1.29 14.61
CA LEU A 8 7.95 -2.70 14.92
C LEU A 8 6.85 -2.86 15.98
N LEU A 9 6.89 -2.08 17.06
CA LEU A 9 5.84 -2.12 18.08
C LEU A 9 4.47 -1.78 17.51
N ALA A 10 4.38 -0.73 16.67
CA ALA A 10 3.15 -0.38 15.98
C ALA A 10 2.69 -1.49 15.01
N LEU A 11 3.62 -2.13 14.30
CA LEU A 11 3.32 -3.25 13.41
C LEU A 11 2.76 -4.46 14.16
N CYS A 12 3.26 -4.75 15.36
CA CYS A 12 2.80 -5.87 16.19
C CYS A 12 1.48 -5.60 16.92
N GLU A 13 0.99 -4.35 16.93
CA GLU A 13 -0.29 -4.02 17.57
C GLU A 13 -1.44 -4.72 16.85
N THR A 14 -2.36 -5.30 17.62
CA THR A 14 -3.49 -6.07 17.07
C THR A 14 -4.79 -5.29 17.06
N ASP A 15 -4.96 -4.29 17.94
CA ASP A 15 -6.13 -3.41 17.90
C ASP A 15 -5.99 -2.36 16.79
N PRO A 16 -6.94 -2.28 15.84
CA PRO A 16 -6.84 -1.34 14.72
C PRO A 16 -6.79 0.12 15.15
N GLY A 17 -7.48 0.50 16.22
CA GLY A 17 -7.47 1.87 16.71
C GLY A 17 -6.12 2.26 17.30
N THR A 18 -5.55 1.40 18.11
CA THR A 18 -4.22 1.59 18.73
C THR A 18 -3.12 1.61 17.68
N LYS A 19 -3.16 0.68 16.70
CA LYS A 19 -2.21 0.68 15.57
C LYS A 19 -2.26 1.98 14.78
N VAL A 20 -3.46 2.43 14.42
CA VAL A 20 -3.66 3.69 13.69
C VAL A 20 -3.14 4.88 14.48
N ALA A 21 -3.44 4.95 15.79
CA ALA A 21 -2.94 6.03 16.65
C ALA A 21 -1.41 6.04 16.73
N ALA A 22 -0.77 4.87 16.86
CA ALA A 22 0.68 4.72 16.87
C ALA A 22 1.31 5.14 15.52
N ALA A 23 0.74 4.70 14.40
CA ALA A 23 1.23 5.06 13.07
C ALA A 23 1.05 6.57 12.78
N ARG A 24 -0.08 7.16 13.14
CA ARG A 24 -0.32 8.61 12.98
C ARG A 24 0.64 9.48 13.77
N ALA A 25 1.13 9.00 14.91
CA ALA A 25 2.11 9.73 15.70
C ALA A 25 3.42 9.98 14.95
N PHE A 26 3.74 9.17 13.94
CA PHE A 26 4.92 9.37 13.10
C PHE A 26 4.85 10.62 12.21
N ALA A 27 3.67 11.18 11.92
CA ALA A 27 3.52 12.43 11.18
C ALA A 27 4.17 13.63 11.90
N SER A 28 4.27 13.57 13.23
CA SER A 28 4.84 14.64 14.07
C SER A 28 6.21 14.27 14.63
N LEU A 29 6.88 13.25 14.07
CA LEU A 29 8.22 12.88 14.51
C LEU A 29 9.18 14.04 14.28
N ASP A 30 9.80 14.49 15.38
CA ASP A 30 10.90 15.44 15.30
C ASP A 30 12.05 14.85 14.46
N SER A 31 12.68 15.69 13.67
CA SER A 31 13.89 15.32 12.92
C SER A 31 15.02 14.80 13.83
N ALA A 32 14.97 15.14 15.13
CA ALA A 32 15.91 14.69 16.16
C ALA A 32 15.64 13.27 16.68
N VAL A 33 14.52 12.62 16.30
CA VAL A 33 14.28 11.23 16.71
C VAL A 33 15.37 10.32 16.14
N ALA A 34 16.01 9.57 17.02
CA ALA A 34 17.10 8.68 16.67
C ALA A 34 16.61 7.57 15.73
N ILE A 35 17.32 7.41 14.63
CA ILE A 35 17.23 6.27 13.73
C ILE A 35 18.62 5.62 13.74
N ASP A 36 18.69 4.35 14.10
CA ASP A 36 19.89 3.55 13.93
C ASP A 36 19.72 2.68 12.67
N PRO A 37 20.34 3.08 11.55
CA PRO A 37 20.18 2.37 10.28
C PRO A 37 20.81 0.98 10.28
N ASP A 38 21.86 0.77 11.06
CA ASP A 38 22.69 -0.44 11.01
C ASP A 38 22.21 -1.51 12.00
N GLU A 39 21.33 -1.15 12.92
CA GLU A 39 20.78 -2.10 13.89
C GLU A 39 19.97 -3.19 13.16
N VAL A 40 20.31 -4.44 13.39
CA VAL A 40 19.52 -5.60 12.95
C VAL A 40 18.51 -5.93 14.04
N ILE A 41 17.24 -5.78 13.73
CA ILE A 41 16.13 -6.03 14.67
C ILE A 41 15.49 -7.36 14.30
N ASP A 42 15.51 -8.32 15.25
CA ASP A 42 14.93 -9.64 15.06
C ASP A 42 13.43 -9.61 14.81
N GLU A 43 12.94 -10.54 13.99
CA GLU A 43 11.51 -10.70 13.73
C GLU A 43 10.83 -11.40 14.89
N PRO A 44 9.90 -10.72 15.60
CA PRO A 44 9.12 -11.38 16.62
C PRO A 44 8.05 -12.29 16.00
N PRO A 45 7.54 -13.29 16.74
CA PRO A 45 6.43 -14.09 16.24
C PRO A 45 5.16 -13.26 16.08
N GLY A 46 4.36 -13.58 15.06
CA GLY A 46 3.04 -12.99 14.85
C GLY A 46 3.03 -11.65 14.13
N VAL A 47 4.06 -11.34 13.34
CA VAL A 47 4.09 -10.16 12.46
C VAL A 47 3.30 -10.43 11.18
N PRO A 48 2.43 -9.48 10.76
CA PRO A 48 1.97 -8.29 11.47
C PRO A 48 0.96 -8.64 12.56
N GLY A 49 0.86 -7.81 13.59
CA GLY A 49 -0.26 -7.89 14.55
C GLY A 49 -1.59 -7.69 13.79
N ARG A 50 -2.52 -8.64 13.95
CA ARG A 50 -3.81 -8.62 13.27
C ARG A 50 -4.96 -8.68 14.26
N PRO A 51 -6.05 -7.93 14.02
CA PRO A 51 -7.28 -8.12 14.76
C PRO A 51 -7.89 -9.51 14.43
N ALA A 52 -8.78 -9.99 15.30
CA ALA A 52 -9.49 -11.25 15.08
C ALA A 52 -10.40 -11.22 13.82
N THR A 53 -10.85 -10.06 13.42
CA THR A 53 -11.61 -9.80 12.18
C THR A 53 -10.98 -8.60 11.44
N PRO A 54 -11.06 -8.56 10.11
CA PRO A 54 -11.83 -9.40 9.19
C PRO A 54 -11.26 -10.83 9.04
N ARG A 55 -12.11 -11.78 8.69
CA ARG A 55 -11.67 -13.10 8.23
C ARG A 55 -10.99 -12.93 6.86
N LEU A 56 -9.81 -13.52 6.71
CA LEU A 56 -9.04 -13.48 5.46
C LEU A 56 -9.35 -14.70 4.61
N LEU A 57 -9.73 -14.47 3.37
CA LEU A 57 -10.07 -15.46 2.37
C LEU A 57 -9.15 -15.34 1.16
N GLU A 58 -9.15 -16.35 0.31
CA GLU A 58 -8.62 -16.21 -1.05
C GLU A 58 -9.38 -15.10 -1.80
N ALA A 59 -8.67 -14.29 -2.59
CA ALA A 59 -9.26 -13.10 -3.24
C ALA A 59 -10.52 -13.40 -4.07
N LEU A 60 -10.60 -14.58 -4.70
CA LEU A 60 -11.76 -15.01 -5.48
C LEU A 60 -12.95 -15.48 -4.62
N GLN A 61 -12.74 -15.73 -3.34
CA GLN A 61 -13.77 -16.16 -2.40
C GLN A 61 -14.44 -14.99 -1.66
N VAL A 62 -13.85 -13.80 -1.73
CA VAL A 62 -14.45 -12.61 -1.11
C VAL A 62 -15.72 -12.23 -1.87
N PRO A 63 -16.90 -12.18 -1.18
CA PRO A 63 -18.17 -11.90 -1.84
C PRO A 63 -18.22 -10.52 -2.50
N SER A 64 -18.60 -10.46 -3.76
CA SER A 64 -18.87 -9.19 -4.46
C SER A 64 -20.31 -8.74 -4.20
N ARG A 65 -20.48 -7.46 -3.89
CA ARG A 65 -21.79 -6.83 -3.64
C ARG A 65 -22.00 -5.60 -4.51
N SER A 66 -23.26 -5.25 -4.79
CA SER A 66 -23.60 -4.06 -5.58
C SER A 66 -23.37 -2.78 -4.77
N ALA A 67 -22.54 -1.88 -5.25
CA ALA A 67 -22.33 -0.57 -4.63
C ALA A 67 -23.57 0.34 -4.60
N PHE A 68 -24.67 -0.06 -5.26
CA PHE A 68 -25.93 0.70 -5.26
C PHE A 68 -26.85 0.35 -4.08
N THR A 69 -26.47 -0.61 -3.23
CA THR A 69 -27.10 -0.88 -1.94
C THR A 69 -26.26 -0.31 -0.81
N THR A 70 -26.86 0.01 0.34
CA THR A 70 -26.10 0.51 1.51
C THR A 70 -25.07 -0.52 1.99
N GLU A 71 -25.46 -1.78 2.13
CA GLU A 71 -24.56 -2.88 2.50
C GLU A 71 -23.40 -3.06 1.49
N GLY A 72 -23.72 -2.98 0.20
CA GLY A 72 -22.70 -3.12 -0.84
C GLY A 72 -21.71 -1.94 -0.90
N ARG A 73 -22.17 -0.71 -0.58
CA ARG A 73 -21.26 0.42 -0.39
C ARG A 73 -20.39 0.22 0.84
N ALA A 74 -20.98 -0.21 1.95
CA ALA A 74 -20.24 -0.53 3.16
C ALA A 74 -19.17 -1.61 2.91
N ALA A 75 -19.52 -2.70 2.23
CA ALA A 75 -18.57 -3.74 1.87
C ALA A 75 -17.43 -3.25 0.96
N LEU A 76 -17.73 -2.36 0.01
CA LEU A 76 -16.71 -1.78 -0.86
C LEU A 76 -15.78 -0.82 -0.08
N LEU A 77 -16.34 0.03 0.80
CA LEU A 77 -15.54 0.89 1.68
C LEU A 77 -14.67 0.08 2.64
N HIS A 78 -15.21 -1.00 3.21
CA HIS A 78 -14.47 -1.92 4.06
C HIS A 78 -13.29 -2.57 3.32
N ALA A 79 -13.51 -3.00 2.06
CA ALA A 79 -12.44 -3.58 1.26
C ALA A 79 -11.30 -2.57 1.00
N ILE A 80 -11.64 -1.30 0.74
CA ILE A 80 -10.64 -0.24 0.59
C ILE A 80 -9.96 0.02 1.95
N ALA A 81 -10.72 0.16 3.04
CA ALA A 81 -10.14 0.32 4.38
C ALA A 81 -9.19 -0.83 4.75
N HIS A 82 -9.45 -2.05 4.30
CA HIS A 82 -8.54 -3.18 4.51
C HIS A 82 -7.24 -3.05 3.70
N ILE A 83 -7.30 -2.48 2.49
CA ILE A 83 -6.10 -2.16 1.71
C ILE A 83 -5.25 -1.14 2.46
N GLU A 84 -5.82 -0.03 2.93
CA GLU A 84 -5.10 1.00 3.69
C GLU A 84 -4.53 0.45 5.01
N PHE A 85 -5.29 -0.41 5.71
CA PHE A 85 -4.79 -1.07 6.92
C PHE A 85 -3.57 -1.96 6.64
N ASN A 86 -3.55 -2.67 5.51
CA ASN A 86 -2.38 -3.41 5.08
C ASN A 86 -1.25 -2.48 4.65
N ALA A 87 -1.53 -1.35 4.00
CA ALA A 87 -0.51 -0.38 3.61
C ALA A 87 0.21 0.21 4.84
N ILE A 88 -0.50 0.44 5.97
CA ILE A 88 0.14 0.76 7.25
C ILE A 88 1.15 -0.33 7.64
N ASN A 89 0.74 -1.60 7.60
CA ASN A 89 1.61 -2.72 7.95
C ASN A 89 2.82 -2.81 7.01
N LEU A 90 2.63 -2.61 5.70
CA LEU A 90 3.69 -2.66 4.69
C LEU A 90 4.74 -1.58 4.90
N ALA A 91 4.31 -0.35 5.17
CA ALA A 91 5.22 0.77 5.43
C ALA A 91 6.00 0.58 6.73
N LEU A 92 5.34 0.14 7.82
CA LEU A 92 5.99 -0.17 9.09
C LEU A 92 6.97 -1.35 8.97
N ASP A 93 6.64 -2.38 8.18
CA ASP A 93 7.50 -3.52 7.93
C ASP A 93 8.79 -3.11 7.20
N VAL A 94 8.70 -2.24 6.21
CA VAL A 94 9.87 -1.70 5.50
C VAL A 94 10.81 -0.97 6.45
N VAL A 95 10.28 -0.21 7.42
CA VAL A 95 11.07 0.57 8.38
C VAL A 95 11.88 -0.32 9.32
N TRP A 96 11.28 -1.34 9.89
CA TRP A 96 11.99 -2.17 10.88
C TRP A 96 12.84 -3.26 10.24
N ARG A 97 12.36 -3.88 9.14
CA ARG A 97 12.96 -5.08 8.55
C ARG A 97 14.30 -4.83 7.90
N PHE A 98 14.44 -3.76 7.15
CA PHE A 98 15.62 -3.54 6.32
C PHE A 98 16.62 -2.59 7.01
N ALA A 99 17.74 -3.16 7.50
CA ALA A 99 18.87 -2.38 7.99
C ALA A 99 19.76 -1.87 6.84
N GLY A 100 20.66 -0.92 7.15
CA GLY A 100 21.67 -0.42 6.21
C GLY A 100 21.16 0.58 5.17
N MET A 101 19.94 1.10 5.33
CA MET A 101 19.39 2.15 4.45
C MET A 101 19.67 3.55 5.02
N PRO A 102 19.76 4.60 4.17
CA PRO A 102 19.89 5.97 4.67
C PRO A 102 18.74 6.36 5.61
N ALA A 103 19.00 7.27 6.56
CA ALA A 103 18.00 7.71 7.53
C ALA A 103 16.74 8.28 6.87
N GLU A 104 16.89 8.93 5.73
CA GLU A 104 15.78 9.46 4.92
C GLU A 104 14.83 8.38 4.44
N PHE A 105 15.33 7.18 4.13
CA PHE A 105 14.51 6.03 3.76
C PHE A 105 13.48 5.71 4.86
N TYR A 106 13.92 5.61 6.09
CA TYR A 106 13.05 5.31 7.21
C TYR A 106 12.05 6.45 7.48
N ARG A 107 12.49 7.71 7.36
CA ARG A 107 11.61 8.87 7.52
C ARG A 107 10.50 8.90 6.48
N ASP A 108 10.84 8.61 5.23
CA ASP A 108 9.86 8.55 4.14
C ASP A 108 8.79 7.49 4.42
N TRP A 109 9.19 6.27 4.82
CA TRP A 109 8.23 5.20 5.08
C TRP A 109 7.44 5.39 6.37
N LEU A 110 7.98 6.06 7.39
CA LEU A 110 7.23 6.46 8.58
C LEU A 110 6.16 7.51 8.23
N ARG A 111 6.48 8.45 7.33
CA ARG A 111 5.48 9.39 6.80
C ARG A 111 4.39 8.67 6.03
N VAL A 112 4.74 7.74 5.14
CA VAL A 112 3.76 6.90 4.44
C VAL A 112 2.86 6.17 5.43
N ALA A 113 3.42 5.51 6.45
CA ALA A 113 2.62 4.81 7.47
C ALA A 113 1.62 5.74 8.18
N ALA A 114 2.00 6.99 8.44
CA ALA A 114 1.12 7.97 9.07
C ALA A 114 -0.01 8.45 8.14
N GLU A 115 0.27 8.60 6.85
CA GLU A 115 -0.71 8.98 5.83
C GLU A 115 -1.69 7.83 5.56
N GLU A 116 -1.21 6.57 5.47
CA GLU A 116 -2.06 5.38 5.35
C GLU A 116 -2.98 5.19 6.57
N ALA A 117 -2.47 5.50 7.77
CA ALA A 117 -3.29 5.49 8.98
C ALA A 117 -4.39 6.58 8.95
N LEU A 118 -4.13 7.74 8.32
CA LEU A 118 -5.16 8.75 8.07
C LEU A 118 -6.22 8.23 7.08
N HIS A 119 -5.79 7.61 5.99
CA HIS A 119 -6.69 7.05 4.97
C HIS A 119 -7.63 6.00 5.59
N PHE A 120 -7.07 5.06 6.34
CA PHE A 120 -7.86 4.06 7.07
C PHE A 120 -8.89 4.71 8.01
N ASP A 121 -8.49 5.72 8.79
CA ASP A 121 -9.37 6.38 9.75
C ASP A 121 -10.52 7.14 9.07
N LEU A 122 -10.24 7.81 7.94
CA LEU A 122 -11.27 8.45 7.11
C LEU A 122 -12.30 7.45 6.58
N LEU A 123 -11.84 6.32 6.07
CA LEU A 123 -12.70 5.25 5.54
C LEU A 123 -13.50 4.58 6.65
N ARG A 124 -12.85 4.21 7.77
CA ARG A 124 -13.51 3.60 8.92
C ARG A 124 -14.57 4.52 9.52
N THR A 125 -14.26 5.82 9.64
CA THR A 125 -15.22 6.81 10.15
C THR A 125 -16.43 6.91 9.23
N HIS A 126 -16.24 6.89 7.91
CA HIS A 126 -17.35 6.91 6.99
C HIS A 126 -18.15 5.60 6.99
N LEU A 127 -17.46 4.46 7.06
CA LEU A 127 -18.08 3.12 7.17
C LEU A 127 -19.05 3.04 8.36
N ARG A 128 -18.67 3.63 9.51
CA ARG A 128 -19.51 3.71 10.70
C ARG A 128 -20.80 4.50 10.47
N THR A 129 -20.79 5.51 9.59
CA THR A 129 -22.02 6.23 9.22
C THR A 129 -22.99 5.38 8.41
N LEU A 130 -22.52 4.28 7.83
CA LEU A 130 -23.36 3.30 7.13
C LEU A 130 -23.82 2.13 8.04
N GLY A 131 -23.53 2.20 9.34
CA GLY A 131 -23.92 1.19 10.32
C GLY A 131 -22.99 -0.01 10.40
N HIS A 132 -21.77 0.08 9.86
CA HIS A 132 -20.76 -0.98 9.85
C HIS A 132 -19.43 -0.50 10.42
N ASP A 133 -18.55 -1.43 10.83
CA ASP A 133 -17.17 -1.12 11.23
C ASP A 133 -16.17 -2.02 10.50
N TYR A 134 -14.91 -1.68 10.64
CA TYR A 134 -13.82 -2.54 10.15
C TYR A 134 -13.82 -3.88 10.86
N GLY A 135 -13.83 -4.94 10.07
CA GLY A 135 -13.98 -6.33 10.52
C GLY A 135 -15.33 -6.97 10.21
N ASP A 136 -16.36 -6.19 9.81
CA ASP A 136 -17.70 -6.70 9.54
C ASP A 136 -17.82 -7.50 8.24
N PHE A 137 -16.88 -7.36 7.32
CA PHE A 137 -16.86 -8.07 6.04
C PHE A 137 -15.57 -8.85 5.87
N ASP A 138 -15.62 -9.95 5.13
CA ASP A 138 -14.42 -10.71 4.75
C ASP A 138 -13.47 -9.89 3.87
N ALA A 139 -12.18 -10.20 3.93
CA ALA A 139 -11.13 -9.55 3.17
C ALA A 139 -10.12 -10.56 2.62
N HIS A 140 -9.06 -10.10 1.94
CA HIS A 140 -7.99 -10.97 1.44
C HIS A 140 -6.60 -10.37 1.74
N ASP A 141 -5.59 -11.23 1.81
CA ASP A 141 -4.25 -10.86 2.24
C ASP A 141 -3.20 -10.74 1.11
N GLY A 142 -3.66 -10.45 -0.09
CA GLY A 142 -2.79 -10.44 -1.28
C GLY A 142 -1.61 -9.48 -1.21
N LEU A 143 -1.74 -8.35 -0.51
CA LEU A 143 -0.66 -7.38 -0.32
C LEU A 143 0.42 -7.93 0.61
N TRP A 144 0.02 -8.49 1.76
CA TRP A 144 0.97 -9.03 2.72
C TRP A 144 1.70 -10.28 2.19
N THR A 145 1.02 -11.13 1.43
CA THR A 145 1.66 -12.26 0.75
C THR A 145 2.86 -11.84 -0.11
N MET A 146 2.78 -10.69 -0.80
CA MET A 146 3.93 -10.18 -1.55
C MET A 146 5.03 -9.65 -0.62
N ALA A 147 4.68 -9.05 0.52
CA ALA A 147 5.65 -8.64 1.52
C ALA A 147 6.43 -9.83 2.08
N GLU A 148 5.78 -10.94 2.37
CA GLU A 148 6.43 -12.19 2.78
C GLU A 148 7.39 -12.73 1.73
N ARG A 149 6.97 -12.76 0.46
CA ARG A 149 7.81 -13.21 -0.66
C ARG A 149 9.05 -12.35 -0.88
N THR A 150 9.02 -11.11 -0.45
CA THR A 150 10.12 -10.13 -0.63
C THR A 150 10.83 -9.79 0.68
N ALA A 151 10.59 -10.54 1.75
CA ALA A 151 11.11 -10.23 3.09
C ALA A 151 12.65 -10.22 3.16
N ALA A 152 13.32 -10.96 2.29
CA ALA A 152 14.77 -11.10 2.30
C ALA A 152 15.55 -10.03 1.51
N ASP A 153 14.87 -9.25 0.65
CA ASP A 153 15.53 -8.26 -0.22
C ASP A 153 14.74 -6.95 -0.31
N VAL A 154 15.33 -5.88 0.22
CA VAL A 154 14.74 -4.53 0.17
C VAL A 154 14.45 -4.08 -1.27
N LEU A 155 15.32 -4.43 -2.22
CA LEU A 155 15.14 -4.02 -3.61
C LEU A 155 13.91 -4.70 -4.23
N ALA A 156 13.74 -6.00 -4.02
CA ALA A 156 12.54 -6.73 -4.46
C ALA A 156 11.27 -6.19 -3.75
N ARG A 157 11.35 -5.90 -2.44
CA ARG A 157 10.26 -5.30 -1.67
C ARG A 157 9.81 -3.98 -2.28
N ILE A 158 10.72 -3.04 -2.52
CA ILE A 158 10.39 -1.72 -3.03
C ILE A 158 9.90 -1.79 -4.48
N ALA A 159 10.45 -2.69 -5.30
CA ALA A 159 9.99 -2.90 -6.67
C ALA A 159 8.55 -3.44 -6.74
N LEU A 160 8.20 -4.42 -5.89
CA LEU A 160 6.98 -5.21 -6.07
C LEU A 160 5.83 -4.79 -5.16
N VAL A 161 6.09 -4.16 -4.03
CA VAL A 161 5.03 -3.70 -3.14
C VAL A 161 4.63 -2.26 -3.48
N PRO A 162 5.35 -1.18 -3.11
CA PRO A 162 4.86 0.18 -3.36
C PRO A 162 4.79 0.49 -4.85
N ARG A 163 5.83 0.16 -5.61
CA ARG A 163 5.94 0.50 -7.03
C ARG A 163 5.02 -0.32 -7.93
N THR A 164 4.58 -1.50 -7.50
CA THR A 164 3.72 -2.39 -8.30
C THR A 164 2.32 -2.51 -7.73
N LEU A 165 2.18 -2.98 -6.49
CA LEU A 165 0.86 -3.29 -5.93
C LEU A 165 0.12 -2.04 -5.46
N GLU A 166 0.78 -1.12 -4.74
CA GLU A 166 0.17 0.16 -4.31
C GLU A 166 -0.06 1.08 -5.52
N ALA A 167 0.85 1.11 -6.51
CA ALA A 167 0.63 1.84 -7.76
C ALA A 167 -0.66 1.45 -8.50
N ARG A 168 -1.27 0.29 -8.20
CA ARG A 168 -2.61 -0.06 -8.68
C ARG A 168 -3.70 0.83 -8.07
N GLY A 169 -3.46 1.41 -6.89
CA GLY A 169 -4.31 2.42 -6.30
C GLY A 169 -4.49 3.62 -7.23
N LEU A 170 -3.41 4.06 -7.90
CA LEU A 170 -3.47 5.16 -8.88
C LEU A 170 -4.45 4.86 -10.02
N ASP A 171 -4.53 3.60 -10.44
CA ASP A 171 -5.37 3.16 -11.56
C ASP A 171 -6.82 2.88 -11.12
N ALA A 172 -6.99 2.27 -9.93
CA ALA A 172 -8.29 1.81 -9.46
C ALA A 172 -9.14 2.94 -8.84
N THR A 173 -8.52 3.97 -8.28
CA THR A 173 -9.23 5.01 -7.55
C THR A 173 -10.17 5.85 -8.43
N PRO A 174 -9.82 6.32 -9.64
CA PRO A 174 -10.76 7.11 -10.45
C PRO A 174 -12.05 6.37 -10.81
N PRO A 175 -12.05 5.12 -11.29
CA PRO A 175 -13.29 4.37 -11.53
C PRO A 175 -14.08 4.07 -10.24
N LEU A 176 -13.41 3.88 -9.09
CA LEU A 176 -14.09 3.72 -7.81
C LEU A 176 -14.78 5.02 -7.37
N GLN A 177 -14.12 6.17 -7.52
CA GLN A 177 -14.74 7.47 -7.27
C GLN A 177 -16.00 7.67 -8.12
N ALA A 178 -15.90 7.41 -9.43
CA ALA A 178 -17.05 7.51 -10.33
C ALA A 178 -18.20 6.57 -9.91
N LYS A 179 -17.88 5.39 -9.39
CA LYS A 179 -18.86 4.43 -8.88
C LYS A 179 -19.56 4.93 -7.62
N PHE A 180 -18.84 5.52 -6.67
CA PHE A 180 -19.44 6.12 -5.47
C PHE A 180 -20.28 7.36 -5.79
N ILE A 181 -19.82 8.24 -6.70
CA ILE A 181 -20.62 9.38 -7.20
C ILE A 181 -21.94 8.88 -7.80
N LYS A 182 -21.91 7.87 -8.66
CA LYS A 182 -23.12 7.26 -9.23
C LYS A 182 -24.05 6.66 -8.17
N ALA A 183 -23.49 6.13 -7.10
CA ALA A 183 -24.24 5.57 -5.97
C ALA A 183 -24.75 6.65 -4.98
N GLY A 184 -24.46 7.93 -5.22
CA GLY A 184 -24.85 9.06 -4.36
C GLY A 184 -23.98 9.25 -3.13
N ASP A 185 -22.84 8.56 -3.03
CA ASP A 185 -21.91 8.67 -1.89
C ASP A 185 -20.75 9.62 -2.23
N LEU A 186 -21.04 10.91 -2.16
CA LEU A 186 -20.04 11.96 -2.45
C LEU A 186 -18.95 12.02 -1.39
N ARG A 187 -19.23 11.58 -0.15
CA ARG A 187 -18.24 11.54 0.92
C ARG A 187 -17.17 10.50 0.64
N ALA A 188 -17.56 9.28 0.28
CA ALA A 188 -16.62 8.24 -0.14
C ALA A 188 -15.77 8.70 -1.33
N ALA A 189 -16.39 9.32 -2.33
CA ALA A 189 -15.65 9.85 -3.48
C ALA A 189 -14.63 10.94 -3.07
N GLY A 190 -14.98 11.82 -2.11
CA GLY A 190 -14.09 12.82 -1.56
C GLY A 190 -12.90 12.21 -0.81
N ILE A 191 -13.13 11.17 0.01
CA ILE A 191 -12.07 10.43 0.72
C ILE A 191 -11.10 9.79 -0.29
N LEU A 192 -11.63 9.14 -1.33
CA LEU A 192 -10.78 8.57 -2.39
C LEU A 192 -9.97 9.63 -3.15
N GLY A 193 -10.46 10.88 -3.21
CA GLY A 193 -9.68 12.01 -3.75
C GLY A 193 -8.47 12.38 -2.90
N VAL A 194 -8.62 12.31 -1.56
CA VAL A 194 -7.49 12.47 -0.62
C VAL A 194 -6.48 11.34 -0.82
N ILE A 195 -6.95 10.10 -0.80
CA ILE A 195 -6.11 8.91 -0.99
C ILE A 195 -5.33 9.01 -2.30
N LEU A 196 -5.97 9.26 -3.44
CA LEU A 196 -5.28 9.34 -4.74
C LEU A 196 -4.18 10.40 -4.77
N ARG A 197 -4.42 11.56 -4.15
CA ARG A 197 -3.43 12.64 -4.06
C ARG A 197 -2.18 12.18 -3.32
N ASP A 198 -2.36 11.52 -2.17
CA ASP A 198 -1.27 11.10 -1.29
C ASP A 198 -0.54 9.88 -1.88
N GLU A 199 -1.28 8.94 -2.50
CA GLU A 199 -0.76 7.76 -3.18
C GLU A 199 0.23 8.09 -4.31
N ILE A 200 0.05 9.20 -5.03
CA ILE A 200 1.05 9.68 -6.00
C ILE A 200 2.39 9.91 -5.30
N GLY A 201 2.37 10.46 -4.08
CA GLY A 201 3.55 10.67 -3.25
C GLY A 201 4.17 9.36 -2.76
N HIS A 202 3.36 8.42 -2.28
CA HIS A 202 3.82 7.11 -1.80
C HIS A 202 4.52 6.32 -2.91
N VAL A 203 3.91 6.26 -4.08
CA VAL A 203 4.50 5.59 -5.24
C VAL A 203 5.75 6.33 -5.74
N ALA A 204 5.80 7.66 -5.65
CA ALA A 204 7.01 8.44 -5.97
C ALA A 204 8.17 8.09 -5.03
N ILE A 205 7.91 7.93 -3.73
CA ILE A 205 8.89 7.44 -2.75
C ILE A 205 9.38 6.04 -3.15
N GLY A 206 8.47 5.13 -3.50
CA GLY A 206 8.82 3.80 -4.00
C GLY A 206 9.71 3.84 -5.24
N ASN A 207 9.37 4.67 -6.22
CA ASN A 207 10.17 4.86 -7.45
C ASN A 207 11.55 5.47 -7.17
N HIS A 208 11.62 6.44 -6.24
CA HIS A 208 12.88 7.05 -5.81
C HIS A 208 13.82 6.00 -5.21
N TRP A 209 13.37 5.26 -4.21
CA TRP A 209 14.20 4.28 -3.50
C TRP A 209 14.54 3.06 -4.35
N TYR A 210 13.64 2.63 -5.24
CA TYR A 210 13.94 1.59 -6.21
C TYR A 210 15.14 1.98 -7.12
N ARG A 211 15.09 3.19 -7.72
CA ARG A 211 16.17 3.67 -8.57
C ARG A 211 17.46 3.91 -7.79
N TRP A 212 17.35 4.41 -6.58
CA TRP A 212 18.51 4.57 -5.70
C TRP A 212 19.20 3.24 -5.45
N LEU A 213 18.44 2.19 -5.05
CA LEU A 213 18.96 0.84 -4.83
C LEU A 213 19.58 0.24 -6.10
N CYS A 214 18.96 0.40 -7.26
CA CYS A 214 19.52 -0.03 -8.53
C CYS A 214 20.85 0.66 -8.80
N SER A 215 20.92 1.98 -8.61
CA SER A 215 22.16 2.75 -8.78
C SER A 215 23.27 2.29 -7.83
N GLN A 216 22.97 2.04 -6.55
CA GLN A 216 23.95 1.54 -5.58
C GLN A 216 24.51 0.16 -5.96
N ARG A 217 23.72 -0.66 -6.64
CA ARG A 217 24.11 -2.02 -7.05
C ARG A 217 24.59 -2.10 -8.51
N GLY A 218 24.62 -0.99 -9.25
CA GLY A 218 25.02 -0.96 -10.66
C GLY A 218 24.09 -1.73 -11.59
N LEU A 219 22.78 -1.78 -11.27
CA LEU A 219 21.75 -2.54 -11.97
C LEU A 219 20.87 -1.63 -12.84
N ASP A 220 20.46 -2.12 -14.00
CA ASP A 220 19.49 -1.43 -14.85
C ASP A 220 18.07 -1.63 -14.28
N PRO A 221 17.34 -0.54 -13.95
CA PRO A 221 16.04 -0.63 -13.30
C PRO A 221 14.97 -1.36 -14.13
N GLU A 222 14.96 -1.19 -15.44
CA GLU A 222 13.91 -1.74 -16.29
C GLU A 222 14.10 -3.25 -16.50
N THR A 223 15.31 -3.67 -16.78
CA THR A 223 15.67 -5.10 -16.89
C THR A 223 15.42 -5.84 -15.60
N LEU A 224 15.93 -5.29 -14.49
CA LEU A 224 15.77 -5.90 -13.17
C LEU A 224 14.30 -6.02 -12.76
N TYR A 225 13.48 -5.02 -13.04
CA TYR A 225 12.05 -5.07 -12.71
C TYR A 225 11.36 -6.25 -13.39
N ALA A 226 11.66 -6.50 -14.65
CA ALA A 226 11.10 -7.63 -15.38
C ALA A 226 11.50 -8.99 -14.78
N GLU A 227 12.75 -9.11 -14.33
CA GLU A 227 13.26 -10.30 -13.65
C GLU A 227 12.56 -10.51 -12.28
N LEU A 228 12.42 -9.45 -11.48
CA LEU A 228 11.77 -9.52 -10.17
C LEU A 228 10.28 -9.92 -10.28
N VAL A 229 9.56 -9.39 -11.28
CA VAL A 229 8.17 -9.77 -11.55
C VAL A 229 8.03 -11.28 -11.78
N VAL A 230 8.95 -11.88 -12.55
CA VAL A 230 8.94 -13.32 -12.82
C VAL A 230 9.36 -14.11 -11.58
N THR A 231 10.47 -13.74 -10.95
CA THR A 231 11.06 -14.45 -9.81
C THR A 231 10.09 -14.55 -8.64
N HIS A 232 9.43 -13.44 -8.31
CA HIS A 232 8.49 -13.37 -7.18
C HIS A 232 7.02 -13.62 -7.57
N GLN A 233 6.78 -14.02 -8.83
CA GLN A 233 5.43 -14.31 -9.33
C GLN A 233 4.46 -13.14 -9.06
N ALA A 234 4.89 -11.91 -9.36
CA ALA A 234 4.07 -10.74 -9.15
C ALA A 234 2.81 -10.78 -10.04
N PRO A 235 1.67 -10.29 -9.57
CA PRO A 235 0.44 -10.33 -10.33
C PRO A 235 0.55 -9.45 -11.58
N ARG A 236 0.00 -9.95 -12.67
CA ARG A 236 -0.03 -9.21 -13.95
C ARG A 236 -0.87 -7.94 -13.79
N LEU A 237 -0.31 -6.80 -14.15
CA LEU A 237 -1.03 -5.53 -14.20
C LEU A 237 -2.07 -5.56 -15.33
N ARG A 238 -3.23 -4.95 -15.08
CA ARG A 238 -4.36 -4.90 -16.00
C ARG A 238 -4.88 -3.48 -16.13
N ALA A 239 -5.23 -3.07 -17.35
CA ALA A 239 -5.91 -1.80 -17.62
C ALA A 239 -7.28 -1.72 -16.90
N PRO A 240 -7.82 -0.49 -16.69
CA PRO A 240 -7.28 0.78 -17.16
C PRO A 240 -6.07 1.26 -16.35
N PHE A 241 -5.21 2.09 -16.96
CA PHE A 241 -4.08 2.73 -16.28
C PHE A 241 -4.25 4.24 -16.25
N ASN A 242 -3.92 4.84 -15.10
CA ASN A 242 -3.87 6.29 -14.92
C ASN A 242 -2.47 6.81 -15.25
N PHE A 243 -2.19 7.01 -16.54
CA PHE A 243 -0.87 7.44 -17.02
C PHE A 243 -0.44 8.81 -16.48
N GLU A 244 -1.40 9.69 -16.19
CA GLU A 244 -1.10 11.01 -15.60
C GLU A 244 -0.56 10.84 -14.18
N ALA A 245 -1.29 10.14 -13.30
CA ALA A 245 -0.86 9.87 -11.93
C ALA A 245 0.45 9.08 -11.87
N ARG A 246 0.60 8.07 -12.74
CA ARG A 246 1.86 7.30 -12.82
C ARG A 246 3.04 8.17 -13.26
N ARG A 247 2.86 9.07 -14.22
CA ARG A 247 3.90 10.03 -14.61
C ARG A 247 4.24 10.97 -13.47
N ALA A 248 3.23 11.49 -12.75
CA ALA A 248 3.42 12.33 -11.58
C ALA A 248 4.15 11.58 -10.45
N ALA A 249 3.89 10.28 -10.30
CA ALA A 249 4.61 9.40 -9.37
C ALA A 249 6.03 9.01 -9.86
N GLY A 250 6.49 9.53 -11.02
CA GLY A 250 7.86 9.38 -11.49
C GLY A 250 8.14 8.12 -12.31
N PHE A 251 7.16 7.42 -12.88
CA PHE A 251 7.42 6.40 -13.87
C PHE A 251 8.03 7.00 -15.13
N SER A 252 9.01 6.34 -15.74
CA SER A 252 9.64 6.76 -17.00
C SER A 252 8.67 6.62 -18.18
N GLN A 253 8.94 7.34 -19.27
CA GLN A 253 8.12 7.19 -20.49
C GLN A 253 8.20 5.77 -21.04
N ALA A 254 9.37 5.12 -20.99
CA ALA A 254 9.54 3.73 -21.42
C ALA A 254 8.67 2.77 -20.59
N GLU A 255 8.60 2.94 -19.27
CA GLU A 255 7.74 2.15 -18.39
C GLU A 255 6.24 2.36 -18.70
N LEU A 256 5.83 3.60 -19.00
CA LEU A 256 4.46 3.92 -19.37
C LEU A 256 4.09 3.32 -20.73
N ASP A 257 5.00 3.35 -21.70
CA ASP A 257 4.81 2.76 -23.02
C ASP A 257 4.70 1.22 -22.94
N ALA A 258 5.51 0.59 -22.08
CA ALA A 258 5.42 -0.85 -21.81
C ALA A 258 4.06 -1.23 -21.19
N LEU A 259 3.53 -0.43 -20.27
CA LEU A 259 2.18 -0.63 -19.72
C LEU A 259 1.10 -0.46 -20.80
N ALA A 260 1.22 0.53 -21.70
CA ALA A 260 0.27 0.74 -22.79
C ALA A 260 0.24 -0.45 -23.74
N VAL A 261 1.40 -1.01 -24.08
CA VAL A 261 1.51 -2.23 -24.90
C VAL A 261 0.87 -3.44 -24.20
N ALA A 262 1.12 -3.60 -22.91
CA ALA A 262 0.54 -4.70 -22.11
C ALA A 262 -0.99 -4.60 -21.97
N ALA A 263 -1.55 -3.40 -22.09
CA ALA A 263 -2.99 -3.12 -22.05
C ALA A 263 -3.70 -3.37 -23.38
N ALA A 264 -2.98 -3.36 -24.49
CA ALA A 264 -3.57 -3.55 -25.81
C ALA A 264 -4.28 -4.90 -25.90
N PRO A 265 -5.50 -4.95 -26.47
CA PRO A 265 -6.17 -6.22 -26.72
C PRO A 265 -5.26 -7.10 -27.58
N ARG A 266 -5.04 -8.34 -27.13
CA ARG A 266 -4.33 -9.30 -28.01
C ARG A 266 -5.18 -9.51 -29.26
N VAL A 267 -4.71 -9.03 -30.40
CA VAL A 267 -5.26 -9.43 -31.68
C VAL A 267 -4.94 -10.92 -31.78
N THR A 268 -5.92 -11.76 -31.49
CA THR A 268 -5.85 -13.18 -31.79
C THR A 268 -5.85 -13.30 -33.32
N PRO A 269 -4.85 -13.99 -33.92
CA PRO A 269 -4.80 -14.22 -35.37
C PRO A 269 -5.98 -15.07 -35.85
#